data_0a026ec39164a7dcea4abdfd1e6d8e7f
#
_entry.id   0a026ec39164a7dcea4abdfd1e6d8e7f
#
_cell.length_a   1.000
_cell.length_b   1.000
_cell.length_c   1.000
_cell.angle_alpha   90.00
_cell.angle_beta   90.00
_cell.angle_gamma   90.00
#
_symmetry.space_group_name_H-M   'P 1'
#
loop_
_entity.id
_entity.type
_entity.pdbx_description
1 polymer ?
#
loop_
_entity_poly.entity_id
_entity_poly.type
_entity_poly.pdbx_seq_one_letter_code
_entity_poly.pdbx_strand_id
1 'polypeptide(L)'
;MVAFEHSINLKSESELAVMREAGRLTAMALAAVRAAAAPGVTTGELNEVAEALMREHGVYSPFKNYPGPTPYPGSICTSINEELVHGIPGKRKLKDGDILSVDCGVVYEGFVGDSALTIGLREITP
;
A
#
# COMPACT_ATOMS: atom_id res chain seq x y z
N MET A 1 13.63 31.42 -19.83
CA MET A 1 13.97 30.35 -18.85
C MET A 1 12.90 30.39 -17.77
N VAL A 2 12.06 29.37 -17.71
CA VAL A 2 11.06 29.27 -16.65
C VAL A 2 11.77 28.72 -15.42
N ALA A 3 11.96 29.55 -14.39
CA ALA A 3 12.43 29.08 -13.11
C ALA A 3 11.28 28.27 -12.48
N PHE A 4 11.44 26.97 -12.38
CA PHE A 4 10.58 26.16 -11.51
C PHE A 4 10.99 26.52 -10.08
N GLU A 5 10.24 27.41 -9.44
CA GLU A 5 10.33 27.57 -8.01
C GLU A 5 9.83 26.27 -7.38
N HIS A 6 10.76 25.39 -7.02
CA HIS A 6 10.47 24.28 -6.14
C HIS A 6 10.28 24.84 -4.72
N SER A 7 9.10 25.39 -4.47
CA SER A 7 8.75 25.80 -3.12
C SER A 7 8.53 24.57 -2.25
N ILE A 8 9.28 24.47 -1.15
CA ILE A 8 9.02 23.45 -0.12
C ILE A 8 7.73 23.84 0.59
N ASN A 9 6.74 22.96 0.52
CA ASN A 9 5.46 23.17 1.18
C ASN A 9 5.56 22.70 2.64
N LEU A 10 5.80 23.66 3.55
CA LEU A 10 5.83 23.39 4.98
C LEU A 10 4.40 23.21 5.51
N LYS A 11 4.19 22.12 6.26
CA LYS A 11 2.90 21.81 6.85
C LYS A 11 2.73 22.50 8.20
N SER A 12 1.53 22.98 8.48
CA SER A 12 1.15 23.48 9.81
C SER A 12 1.00 22.34 10.82
N GLU A 13 0.94 22.66 12.11
CA GLU A 13 0.71 21.64 13.16
C GLU A 13 -0.60 20.89 12.94
N SER A 14 -1.67 21.58 12.55
CA SER A 14 -2.96 20.96 12.25
C SER A 14 -2.90 20.05 11.03
N GLU A 15 -2.18 20.44 9.98
CA GLU A 15 -1.93 19.61 8.80
C GLU A 15 -1.10 18.37 9.15
N LEU A 16 -0.07 18.53 9.98
CA LEU A 16 0.74 17.39 10.47
C LEU A 16 -0.09 16.39 11.28
N ALA A 17 -1.07 16.87 12.05
CA ALA A 17 -1.99 15.99 12.77
C ALA A 17 -2.83 15.13 11.81
N VAL A 18 -3.33 15.73 10.72
CA VAL A 18 -4.07 15.00 9.67
C VAL A 18 -3.16 14.01 8.95
N MET A 19 -1.94 14.41 8.60
CA MET A 19 -0.95 13.51 7.97
C MET A 19 -0.59 12.34 8.88
N ARG A 20 -0.49 12.56 10.19
CA ARG A 20 -0.23 11.50 11.16
C ARG A 20 -1.36 10.48 11.17
N GLU A 21 -2.60 10.93 11.08
CA GLU A 21 -3.76 10.03 10.99
C GLU A 21 -3.75 9.23 9.68
N ALA A 22 -3.43 9.86 8.55
CA ALA A 22 -3.25 9.15 7.27
C ALA A 22 -2.17 8.05 7.39
N GLY A 23 -1.05 8.36 8.04
CA GLY A 23 0.02 7.40 8.30
C GLY A 23 -0.41 6.27 9.23
N ARG A 24 -1.18 6.57 10.28
CA ARG A 24 -1.72 5.57 11.20
C ARG A 24 -2.66 4.59 10.48
N LEU A 25 -3.54 5.09 9.63
CA LEU A 25 -4.44 4.26 8.83
C LEU A 25 -3.69 3.41 7.82
N THR A 26 -2.64 3.95 7.21
CA THR A 26 -1.73 3.19 6.33
C THR A 26 -1.06 2.04 7.09
N ALA A 27 -0.56 2.30 8.28
CA ALA A 27 0.05 1.27 9.13
C ALA A 27 -0.96 0.19 9.53
N MET A 28 -2.20 0.56 9.83
CA MET A 28 -3.28 -0.39 10.13
C MET A 28 -3.57 -1.30 8.93
N ALA A 29 -3.64 -0.73 7.72
CA ALA A 29 -3.87 -1.50 6.49
C ALA A 29 -2.72 -2.49 6.25
N LEU A 30 -1.47 -2.05 6.39
CA LEU A 30 -0.30 -2.93 6.28
C LEU A 30 -0.31 -4.05 7.32
N ALA A 31 -0.67 -3.74 8.57
CA ALA A 31 -0.76 -4.74 9.64
C ALA A 31 -1.84 -5.79 9.34
N ALA A 32 -3.00 -5.37 8.82
CA ALA A 32 -4.08 -6.27 8.44
C ALA A 32 -3.66 -7.19 7.27
N VAL A 33 -3.00 -6.65 6.26
CA VAL A 33 -2.48 -7.42 5.13
C VAL A 33 -1.42 -8.42 5.62
N ARG A 34 -0.50 -7.98 6.47
CA ARG A 34 0.52 -8.85 7.07
C ARG A 34 -0.10 -10.01 7.83
N ALA A 35 -1.12 -9.76 8.63
CA ALA A 35 -1.81 -10.79 9.40
C ALA A 35 -2.53 -11.81 8.50
N ALA A 36 -3.01 -11.40 7.33
CA ALA A 36 -3.70 -12.24 6.37
C ALA A 36 -2.75 -13.01 5.43
N ALA A 37 -1.50 -12.56 5.30
CA ALA A 37 -0.52 -13.16 4.39
C ALA A 37 -0.11 -14.56 4.88
N ALA A 38 -0.40 -15.57 4.08
CA ALA A 38 -0.07 -16.97 4.36
C ALA A 38 0.04 -17.74 3.04
N PRO A 39 0.78 -18.86 3.02
CA PRO A 39 0.77 -19.74 1.86
C PRO A 39 -0.64 -20.16 1.46
N GLY A 40 -0.95 -20.08 0.17
CA GLY A 40 -2.26 -20.40 -0.39
C GLY A 40 -3.18 -19.20 -0.56
N VAL A 41 -2.92 -18.09 0.12
CA VAL A 41 -3.66 -16.83 -0.05
C VAL A 41 -3.21 -16.16 -1.35
N THR A 42 -4.15 -15.58 -2.10
CA THR A 42 -3.83 -14.82 -3.30
C THR A 42 -3.50 -13.36 -2.97
N THR A 43 -2.73 -12.71 -3.83
CA THR A 43 -2.47 -11.27 -3.68
C THR A 43 -3.73 -10.44 -3.84
N GLY A 44 -4.70 -10.92 -4.63
CA GLY A 44 -6.03 -10.29 -4.75
C GLY A 44 -6.81 -10.32 -3.44
N GLU A 45 -6.76 -11.43 -2.69
CA GLU A 45 -7.38 -11.53 -1.36
C GLU A 45 -6.74 -10.55 -0.37
N LEU A 46 -5.43 -10.34 -0.45
CA LEU A 46 -4.74 -9.34 0.37
C LEU A 46 -5.18 -7.91 0.03
N ASN A 47 -5.40 -7.64 -1.26
CA ASN A 47 -5.97 -6.36 -1.69
C ASN A 47 -7.37 -6.13 -1.10
N GLU A 48 -8.22 -7.16 -1.10
CA GLU A 48 -9.56 -7.09 -0.48
C GLU A 48 -9.48 -6.79 1.02
N VAL A 49 -8.52 -7.37 1.72
CA VAL A 49 -8.29 -7.07 3.15
C VAL A 49 -7.98 -5.58 3.36
N ALA A 50 -7.10 -5.01 2.55
CA ALA A 50 -6.78 -3.58 2.62
C ALA A 50 -7.99 -2.71 2.29
N GLU A 51 -8.73 -3.04 1.22
CA GLU A 51 -9.92 -2.29 0.82
C GLU A 51 -11.03 -2.36 1.87
N ALA A 52 -11.24 -3.50 2.51
CA ALA A 52 -12.22 -3.65 3.57
C ALA A 52 -11.92 -2.72 4.76
N LEU A 53 -10.67 -2.65 5.18
CA LEU A 53 -10.23 -1.75 6.25
C LEU A 53 -10.41 -0.27 5.84
N MET A 54 -10.06 0.07 4.60
CA MET A 54 -10.23 1.43 4.09
C MET A 54 -11.71 1.83 4.07
N ARG A 55 -12.60 0.95 3.63
CA ARG A 55 -14.06 1.20 3.66
C ARG A 55 -14.58 1.40 5.08
N GLU A 56 -14.13 0.57 6.02
CA GLU A 56 -14.53 0.66 7.43
C GLU A 56 -14.18 2.03 8.03
N HIS A 57 -13.06 2.60 7.64
CA HIS A 57 -12.58 3.90 8.13
C HIS A 57 -12.96 5.09 7.24
N GLY A 58 -13.71 4.87 6.16
CA GLY A 58 -14.15 5.94 5.26
C GLY A 58 -13.02 6.59 4.47
N VAL A 59 -11.96 5.84 4.19
CA VAL A 59 -10.78 6.30 3.46
C VAL A 59 -10.56 5.48 2.19
N TYR A 60 -9.62 5.89 1.35
CA TYR A 60 -9.36 5.22 0.07
C TYR A 60 -7.86 5.24 -0.26
N SER A 61 -7.48 4.39 -1.21
CA SER A 61 -6.10 4.31 -1.71
C SER A 61 -5.85 5.34 -2.79
N PRO A 62 -4.72 6.07 -2.75
CA PRO A 62 -4.31 6.91 -3.86
C PRO A 62 -3.83 6.11 -5.08
N PHE A 63 -3.64 4.79 -4.94
CA PHE A 63 -3.17 3.93 -6.02
C PHE A 63 -4.30 3.53 -6.97
N LYS A 64 -5.48 3.21 -6.42
CA LYS A 64 -6.60 2.72 -7.21
C LYS A 64 -7.06 3.75 -8.23
N ASN A 65 -7.17 3.31 -9.48
CA ASN A 65 -7.49 4.15 -10.63
C ASN A 65 -6.45 5.24 -10.94
N TYR A 66 -5.23 5.11 -10.43
CA TYR A 66 -4.15 6.03 -10.79
C TYR A 66 -3.99 6.09 -12.31
N PRO A 67 -3.93 7.32 -12.91
CA PRO A 67 -3.96 7.48 -14.37
C PRO A 67 -2.75 6.86 -15.06
N GLY A 68 -3.00 6.28 -16.22
CA GLY A 68 -1.99 5.68 -17.09
C GLY A 68 -2.66 5.10 -18.32
N PRO A 69 -1.92 4.41 -19.20
CA PRO A 69 -2.51 3.69 -20.33
C PRO A 69 -3.59 2.70 -19.89
N THR A 70 -3.37 2.07 -18.72
CA THR A 70 -4.38 1.30 -17.99
C THR A 70 -4.40 1.81 -16.55
N PRO A 71 -5.55 2.27 -16.04
CA PRO A 71 -5.65 2.70 -14.65
C PRO A 71 -5.24 1.58 -13.70
N TYR A 72 -4.51 1.90 -12.63
CA TYR A 72 -4.04 0.90 -11.67
C TYR A 72 -5.25 0.23 -10.96
N PRO A 73 -5.37 -1.11 -11.01
CA PRO A 73 -6.61 -1.77 -10.57
C PRO A 73 -6.68 -2.06 -9.08
N GLY A 74 -5.57 -1.99 -8.35
CA GLY A 74 -5.49 -2.36 -6.94
C GLY A 74 -5.41 -1.17 -6.00
N SER A 75 -5.66 -1.42 -4.72
CA SER A 75 -5.48 -0.44 -3.65
C SER A 75 -4.13 -0.54 -2.96
N ILE A 76 -3.42 -1.65 -3.17
CA ILE A 76 -2.04 -1.89 -2.73
C ILE A 76 -1.21 -2.45 -3.88
N CYS A 77 0.11 -2.41 -3.72
CA CYS A 77 1.02 -3.16 -4.60
C CYS A 77 1.52 -4.40 -3.84
N THR A 78 1.59 -5.52 -4.52
CA THR A 78 2.01 -6.81 -3.98
C THR A 78 3.09 -7.41 -4.88
N SER A 79 4.35 -7.26 -4.50
CA SER A 79 5.49 -7.70 -5.30
C SER A 79 6.13 -8.93 -4.65
N ILE A 80 6.18 -10.03 -5.39
CA ILE A 80 6.64 -11.33 -4.90
C ILE A 80 7.97 -11.67 -5.54
N ASN A 81 8.97 -12.04 -4.73
CA ASN A 81 10.28 -12.54 -5.15
C ASN A 81 10.97 -11.59 -6.17
N GLU A 82 11.02 -11.98 -7.44
CA GLU A 82 11.66 -11.24 -8.53
C GLU A 82 10.94 -9.95 -8.93
N GLU A 83 9.71 -9.77 -8.54
CA GLU A 83 8.96 -8.53 -8.77
C GLU A 83 9.53 -7.41 -7.90
N LEU A 84 10.12 -6.40 -8.53
CA LEU A 84 10.81 -5.33 -7.81
C LEU A 84 9.83 -4.41 -7.10
N VAL A 85 8.87 -3.85 -7.85
CA VAL A 85 7.82 -2.93 -7.36
C VAL A 85 6.57 -3.05 -8.21
N HIS A 86 5.47 -2.49 -7.72
CA HIS A 86 4.21 -2.33 -8.44
C HIS A 86 3.56 -3.64 -8.92
N GLY A 87 3.82 -4.75 -8.22
CA GLY A 87 3.11 -6.00 -8.48
C GLY A 87 1.60 -5.80 -8.32
N ILE A 88 0.84 -6.15 -9.36
CA ILE A 88 -0.62 -5.97 -9.39
C ILE A 88 -1.28 -7.12 -8.62
N PRO A 89 -2.13 -6.84 -7.61
CA PRO A 89 -2.87 -7.88 -6.91
C PRO A 89 -3.76 -8.69 -7.86
N GLY A 90 -3.73 -10.00 -7.71
CA GLY A 90 -4.47 -10.88 -8.61
C GLY A 90 -4.55 -12.32 -8.11
N LYS A 91 -4.53 -13.25 -9.04
CA LYS A 91 -4.76 -14.68 -8.78
C LYS A 91 -3.53 -15.45 -8.29
N ARG A 92 -2.35 -14.82 -8.27
CA ARG A 92 -1.13 -15.48 -7.81
C ARG A 92 -1.25 -15.82 -6.33
N LYS A 93 -1.05 -17.09 -6.00
CA LYS A 93 -1.03 -17.60 -4.63
C LYS A 93 0.35 -17.49 -4.02
N LEU A 94 0.40 -17.07 -2.78
CA LEU A 94 1.60 -17.08 -1.97
C LEU A 94 2.01 -18.54 -1.67
N LYS A 95 3.30 -18.77 -1.58
CA LYS A 95 3.91 -20.10 -1.30
C LYS A 95 4.88 -20.01 -0.13
N ASP A 96 5.15 -21.14 0.48
CA ASP A 96 6.26 -21.26 1.44
C ASP A 96 7.57 -20.77 0.79
N GLY A 97 8.32 -19.97 1.52
CA GLY A 97 9.60 -19.43 1.06
C GLY A 97 9.50 -18.15 0.25
N ASP A 98 8.30 -17.69 -0.11
CA ASP A 98 8.12 -16.44 -0.82
C ASP A 98 8.49 -15.24 0.05
N ILE A 99 9.01 -14.20 -0.59
CA ILE A 99 9.20 -12.87 -0.02
C ILE A 99 8.15 -11.96 -0.68
N LEU A 100 7.28 -11.38 0.14
CA LEU A 100 6.23 -10.47 -0.32
C LEU A 100 6.51 -9.05 0.14
N SER A 101 6.64 -8.13 -0.78
CA SER A 101 6.66 -6.69 -0.50
C SER A 101 5.28 -6.10 -0.75
N VAL A 102 4.74 -5.43 0.27
CA VAL A 102 3.45 -4.75 0.22
C VAL A 102 3.68 -3.25 0.34
N ASP A 103 3.20 -2.51 -0.64
CA ASP A 103 3.20 -1.05 -0.65
C ASP A 103 1.76 -0.56 -0.54
N CYS A 104 1.51 0.36 0.38
CA CYS A 104 0.17 0.82 0.71
C CYS A 104 0.17 2.33 0.95
N GLY A 105 -0.81 2.99 0.40
CA GLY A 105 -1.10 4.39 0.68
C GLY A 105 -2.56 4.57 1.10
N VAL A 106 -2.82 5.58 1.91
CA VAL A 106 -4.17 5.96 2.36
C VAL A 106 -4.32 7.47 2.24
N VAL A 107 -5.43 7.90 1.66
CA VAL A 107 -5.84 9.30 1.65
C VAL A 107 -6.83 9.53 2.78
N TYR A 108 -6.49 10.46 3.66
CA TYR A 108 -7.32 10.92 4.76
C TYR A 108 -7.38 12.45 4.75
N GLU A 109 -8.58 13.00 4.62
CA GLU A 109 -8.80 14.46 4.55
C GLU A 109 -7.85 15.19 3.58
N GLY A 110 -7.60 14.58 2.42
CA GLY A 110 -6.75 15.15 1.37
C GLY A 110 -5.24 14.96 1.56
N PHE A 111 -4.81 14.37 2.68
CA PHE A 111 -3.40 14.05 2.93
C PHE A 111 -3.14 12.56 2.73
N VAL A 112 -1.94 12.23 2.30
CA VAL A 112 -1.54 10.87 1.96
C VAL A 112 -0.53 10.33 2.98
N GLY A 113 -0.83 9.15 3.53
CA GLY A 113 0.17 8.30 4.17
C GLY A 113 0.62 7.25 3.16
N ASP A 114 1.90 6.94 3.13
CA ASP A 114 2.49 5.95 2.21
C ASP A 114 3.62 5.20 2.93
N SER A 115 3.56 3.89 2.89
CA SER A 115 4.54 3.03 3.54
C SER A 115 4.55 1.64 2.92
N ALA A 116 5.64 0.94 3.09
CA ALA A 116 5.82 -0.41 2.58
C ALA A 116 6.50 -1.29 3.62
N LEU A 117 6.28 -2.59 3.51
CA LEU A 117 6.99 -3.60 4.30
C LEU A 117 7.21 -4.86 3.47
N THR A 118 8.18 -5.65 3.88
CA THR A 118 8.48 -6.94 3.26
C THR A 118 8.25 -8.06 4.28
N ILE A 119 7.57 -9.12 3.85
CA ILE A 119 7.17 -10.26 4.65
C ILE A 119 7.83 -11.52 4.08
N GLY A 120 8.56 -12.27 4.91
CA GLY A 120 8.97 -13.63 4.57
C GLY A 120 7.87 -14.61 4.95
N LEU A 121 7.49 -15.51 4.04
CA LEU A 121 6.49 -16.54 4.31
C LEU A 121 7.16 -17.81 4.81
N ARG A 122 7.08 -18.05 6.12
CA ARG A 122 7.77 -19.14 6.84
C ARG A 122 9.28 -19.00 6.70
N GLU A 123 10.00 -20.12 6.50
CA GLU A 123 11.45 -20.10 6.34
C GLU A 123 11.83 -19.59 4.95
N ILE A 124 12.56 -18.49 4.92
CA ILE A 124 13.17 -17.94 3.70
C ILE A 124 14.66 -18.31 3.67
N THR A 125 15.16 -18.62 2.48
CA THR A 125 16.61 -18.85 2.29
C THR A 125 17.35 -17.52 2.17
N PRO A 126 18.62 -17.47 2.60
CA PRO A 126 19.46 -16.27 2.39
C PRO A 126 19.61 -15.90 0.92
#